data_e2b769d7d3ee4cfc05f9f4242c9f9444
#
_entry.id   e2b769d7d3ee4cfc05f9f4242c9f9444
#
_cell.length_a   1.000
_cell.length_b   1.000
_cell.length_c   1.000
_cell.angle_alpha   90.00
_cell.angle_beta   90.00
_cell.angle_gamma   90.00
#
_symmetry.space_group_name_H-M   'P 1'
#
loop_
_entity.id
_entity.type
_entity.pdbx_description
1 polymer ?
#
loop_
_entity_poly.entity_id
_entity_poly.type
_entity_poly.pdbx_seq_one_letter_code
_entity_poly.pdbx_strand_id
1 'polypeptide(L)'
;MTVHLFLCLRNFNQEDFAVLGFLSIFAHKKNIVMKNRQSIIAIMLLFALTLSAQGKAKYVFYFIGDGMGVNQVNAAETYLGAVQGRIGIEPLCFPSFPYSAFVNTQSATNGVTDSAAGGTALACGQKTKNGTLGMLKDLTTSISSIADWARQSGAAVGITTSVAIDHATPASFYAHVKERNEQYTIGKQLVESGNDFYAGSDFTIPTDPEYPNGPTLYDEAKAKGYTIARGYADYLKRADSGKRMILLQSEEASKTNRYSIPYALDRKDGDLTLTDTTRAGIDFPMKKQGEKNGCFMLIEGGKSDWACHANDLAFIPELIDMDNAVRVAYDFYKQHPDETLIIVTADHETGGIVLSRGLYEINLAAVGNQRISIDRLGKELHKMHDQKGDKWTWDDVKALLTEKFGFWDKLVLTDEQTQRLETAFKKIMDGTSKDQQTLYQSDDELAAAVRNVMSECAQVGWHVTSHSNGYVPCFAIGAGAEQIHGRIDNTEIPKIVAKAAGWKSPF
;
A
#
# COMPACT_ATOMS: atom_id res chain seq x y z
N MET A 1 51.36 0.89 2.73
CA MET A 1 50.34 -0.03 3.22
C MET A 1 49.24 0.66 4.06
N THR A 2 49.36 1.94 4.35
CA THR A 2 48.43 2.70 5.25
C THR A 2 47.31 3.45 4.50
N VAL A 3 47.46 3.69 3.20
CA VAL A 3 46.50 4.50 2.41
C VAL A 3 45.35 3.68 1.84
N HIS A 4 45.49 2.37 1.66
CA HIS A 4 44.44 1.50 1.15
C HIS A 4 43.41 1.04 2.22
N LEU A 5 43.80 1.17 3.51
CA LEU A 5 42.88 0.82 4.61
C LEU A 5 41.79 1.89 4.87
N PHE A 6 42.07 3.15 4.51
CA PHE A 6 41.14 4.27 4.71
C PHE A 6 40.02 4.33 3.68
N LEU A 7 40.14 3.67 2.54
CA LEU A 7 39.10 3.65 1.51
C LEU A 7 38.02 2.59 1.74
N CYS A 8 38.27 1.60 2.60
CA CYS A 8 37.24 0.61 2.98
C CYS A 8 36.35 1.05 4.14
N LEU A 9 36.63 2.19 4.81
CA LEU A 9 35.91 2.63 6.01
C LEU A 9 34.76 3.60 5.72
N ARG A 10 34.36 3.78 4.47
CA ARG A 10 33.31 4.74 4.09
C ARG A 10 31.88 4.27 4.36
N ASN A 11 31.66 3.08 4.88
CA ASN A 11 30.32 2.49 5.08
C ASN A 11 30.05 2.02 6.53
N PHE A 12 30.72 2.57 7.53
CA PHE A 12 30.47 2.24 8.93
C PHE A 12 29.45 3.20 9.55
N ASN A 13 28.51 2.66 10.34
CA ASN A 13 27.56 3.45 11.10
C ASN A 13 28.15 3.85 12.50
N GLN A 14 27.37 4.59 13.29
CA GLN A 14 27.81 5.17 14.56
C GLN A 14 28.23 4.13 15.63
N GLU A 15 27.70 2.91 15.59
CA GLU A 15 28.05 1.83 16.52
C GLU A 15 29.40 1.20 16.16
N ASP A 16 29.74 1.12 14.88
CA ASP A 16 31.04 0.66 14.41
C ASP A 16 32.19 1.59 14.87
N PHE A 17 31.91 2.90 14.93
CA PHE A 17 32.86 3.88 15.49
C PHE A 17 33.07 3.71 17.01
N ALA A 18 32.06 3.30 17.77
CA ALA A 18 32.19 3.03 19.20
C ALA A 18 33.11 1.83 19.47
N VAL A 19 33.00 0.77 18.65
CA VAL A 19 33.83 -0.42 18.75
C VAL A 19 35.30 -0.12 18.33
N LEU A 20 35.48 0.68 17.28
CA LEU A 20 36.82 1.14 16.86
C LEU A 20 37.44 2.08 17.91
N GLY A 21 36.63 2.92 18.55
CA GLY A 21 37.04 3.77 19.69
C GLY A 21 37.47 2.93 20.90
N PHE A 22 36.74 1.85 21.20
CA PHE A 22 37.07 0.92 22.28
C PHE A 22 38.40 0.17 22.03
N LEU A 23 38.61 -0.27 20.80
CA LEU A 23 39.88 -0.91 20.38
C LEU A 23 41.07 0.08 20.40
N SER A 24 40.84 1.35 20.07
CA SER A 24 41.84 2.43 20.15
C SER A 24 42.21 2.76 21.60
N ILE A 25 41.28 2.74 22.54
CA ILE A 25 41.50 2.97 23.97
C ILE A 25 42.29 1.81 24.58
N PHE A 26 42.08 0.59 24.16
CA PHE A 26 42.87 -0.58 24.58
C PHE A 26 44.32 -0.56 24.02
N ALA A 27 44.51 -0.05 22.81
CA ALA A 27 45.82 0.12 22.20
C ALA A 27 46.66 1.21 22.90
N HIS A 28 46.03 2.21 23.53
CA HIS A 28 46.73 3.32 24.21
C HIS A 28 47.09 3.05 25.68
N LYS A 29 46.52 2.00 26.31
CA LYS A 29 46.92 1.55 27.64
C LYS A 29 48.00 0.49 27.57
N LYS A 30 49.25 0.96 27.47
CA LYS A 30 50.52 0.29 27.78
C LYS A 30 50.63 -1.24 27.55
N ASN A 31 51.48 -1.59 26.56
CA ASN A 31 52.25 -2.83 26.52
C ASN A 31 51.47 -4.17 26.47
N ILE A 32 50.43 -4.25 25.69
CA ILE A 32 50.03 -5.53 25.15
C ILE A 32 50.63 -5.65 23.74
N VAL A 33 51.91 -5.98 23.69
CA VAL A 33 52.52 -6.50 22.46
C VAL A 33 51.77 -7.82 22.17
N MET A 34 50.78 -7.75 21.28
CA MET A 34 50.22 -8.99 20.74
C MET A 34 51.32 -9.68 19.92
N LYS A 35 51.99 -10.63 20.57
CA LYS A 35 53.15 -11.36 20.08
C LYS A 35 52.86 -12.24 18.86
N ASN A 36 51.58 -12.24 18.36
CA ASN A 36 51.23 -13.16 17.27
C ASN A 36 50.38 -12.48 16.19
N ARG A 37 50.95 -12.27 15.01
CA ARG A 37 50.21 -11.88 13.78
C ARG A 37 48.99 -12.76 13.53
N GLN A 38 49.00 -14.01 13.97
CA GLN A 38 47.91 -14.97 13.87
C GLN A 38 46.67 -14.56 14.72
N SER A 39 46.86 -13.92 15.90
CA SER A 39 45.76 -13.46 16.74
C SER A 39 45.03 -12.24 16.13
N ILE A 40 45.76 -11.34 15.46
CA ILE A 40 45.18 -10.20 14.75
C ILE A 40 44.40 -10.68 13.52
N ILE A 41 44.93 -11.66 12.79
CA ILE A 41 44.24 -12.28 11.65
C ILE A 41 43.00 -13.06 12.13
N ALA A 42 43.08 -13.77 13.26
CA ALA A 42 41.93 -14.47 13.84
C ALA A 42 40.83 -13.51 14.29
N ILE A 43 41.17 -12.36 14.91
CA ILE A 43 40.22 -11.33 15.29
C ILE A 43 39.60 -10.66 14.04
N MET A 44 40.42 -10.37 13.01
CA MET A 44 39.92 -9.84 11.75
C MET A 44 39.04 -10.85 10.97
N LEU A 45 39.39 -12.15 11.04
CA LEU A 45 38.56 -13.23 10.47
C LEU A 45 37.27 -13.44 11.28
N LEU A 46 37.32 -13.37 12.62
CA LEU A 46 36.12 -13.39 13.46
C LEU A 46 35.23 -12.16 13.16
N PHE A 47 35.80 -10.98 13.01
CA PHE A 47 35.09 -9.75 12.66
C PHE A 47 34.52 -9.82 11.23
N ALA A 48 35.28 -10.38 10.27
CA ALA A 48 34.78 -10.63 8.90
C ALA A 48 33.70 -11.71 8.85
N LEU A 49 33.76 -12.71 9.73
CA LEU A 49 32.73 -13.74 9.88
C LEU A 49 31.48 -13.20 10.56
N THR A 50 31.59 -12.25 11.48
CA THR A 50 30.41 -11.58 12.08
C THR A 50 29.77 -10.59 11.09
N LEU A 51 30.55 -9.93 10.24
CA LEU A 51 30.05 -9.08 9.14
C LEU A 51 29.40 -9.89 7.99
N SER A 52 29.80 -11.15 7.80
CA SER A 52 29.17 -12.04 6.81
C SER A 52 27.95 -12.82 7.36
N ALA A 53 27.64 -12.66 8.65
CA ALA A 53 26.50 -13.27 9.32
C ALA A 53 25.26 -12.36 9.36
N GLN A 54 25.20 -11.31 8.55
CA GLN A 54 23.93 -10.63 8.30
C GLN A 54 22.97 -11.64 7.64
N GLY A 55 21.86 -11.93 8.31
CA GLY A 55 20.88 -12.90 7.84
C GLY A 55 20.43 -12.55 6.42
N LYS A 56 20.32 -13.55 5.56
CA LYS A 56 19.76 -13.37 4.23
C LYS A 56 18.23 -13.27 4.36
N ALA A 57 17.61 -12.24 3.80
CA ALA A 57 16.16 -12.12 3.79
C ALA A 57 15.54 -13.28 3.00
N LYS A 58 15.05 -14.30 3.71
CA LYS A 58 14.36 -15.45 3.15
C LYS A 58 12.90 -15.15 2.89
N TYR A 59 12.29 -14.36 3.78
CA TYR A 59 10.90 -13.94 3.73
C TYR A 59 10.84 -12.43 3.52
N VAL A 60 10.26 -12.01 2.42
CA VAL A 60 10.14 -10.59 2.06
C VAL A 60 8.67 -10.21 1.98
N PHE A 61 8.26 -9.25 2.81
CA PHE A 61 6.93 -8.64 2.80
C PHE A 61 7.07 -7.19 2.33
N TYR A 62 6.53 -6.90 1.16
CA TYR A 62 6.67 -5.63 0.48
C TYR A 62 5.31 -4.94 0.40
N PHE A 63 5.08 -3.98 1.29
CA PHE A 63 3.83 -3.23 1.38
C PHE A 63 3.91 -1.94 0.56
N ILE A 64 2.88 -1.67 -0.22
CA ILE A 64 2.67 -0.43 -0.94
C ILE A 64 1.33 0.15 -0.51
N GLY A 65 1.35 1.31 0.17
CA GLY A 65 0.17 2.14 0.39
C GLY A 65 0.00 3.06 -0.80
N ASP A 66 -0.93 2.75 -1.69
CA ASP A 66 -1.20 3.58 -2.86
C ASP A 66 -1.63 4.98 -2.41
N GLY A 67 -0.96 6.01 -2.93
CA GLY A 67 -1.22 7.40 -2.58
C GLY A 67 -0.75 7.82 -1.18
N MET A 68 -0.02 6.96 -0.45
CA MET A 68 0.37 7.18 0.93
C MET A 68 1.62 8.09 1.05
N GLY A 69 1.42 9.39 1.05
CA GLY A 69 2.47 10.35 1.38
C GLY A 69 2.74 10.46 2.89
N VAL A 70 3.75 11.22 3.25
CA VAL A 70 4.14 11.47 4.66
C VAL A 70 2.99 12.05 5.48
N ASN A 71 2.23 12.98 4.89
CA ASN A 71 1.12 13.64 5.60
C ASN A 71 -0.08 12.70 5.81
N GLN A 72 -0.31 11.74 4.92
CA GLN A 72 -1.36 10.73 5.10
C GLN A 72 -1.03 9.83 6.31
N VAL A 73 0.23 9.40 6.45
CA VAL A 73 0.67 8.64 7.63
C VAL A 73 0.50 9.47 8.91
N ASN A 74 0.99 10.72 8.90
CA ASN A 74 0.86 11.62 10.04
C ASN A 74 -0.61 11.89 10.41
N ALA A 75 -1.51 11.99 9.43
CA ALA A 75 -2.94 12.15 9.67
C ALA A 75 -3.53 10.95 10.43
N ALA A 76 -3.18 9.72 10.03
CA ALA A 76 -3.68 8.52 10.68
C ALA A 76 -3.17 8.42 12.13
N GLU A 77 -1.89 8.68 12.39
CA GLU A 77 -1.31 8.68 13.74
C GLU A 77 -1.88 9.80 14.63
N THR A 78 -2.07 11.00 14.07
CA THR A 78 -2.69 12.11 14.79
C THR A 78 -4.16 11.84 15.09
N TYR A 79 -4.90 11.22 14.17
CA TYR A 79 -6.28 10.77 14.40
C TYR A 79 -6.35 9.78 15.57
N LEU A 80 -5.48 8.78 15.60
CA LEU A 80 -5.44 7.79 16.68
C LEU A 80 -5.13 8.43 18.04
N GLY A 81 -4.27 9.44 18.09
CA GLY A 81 -4.05 10.22 19.31
C GLY A 81 -5.25 11.07 19.71
N ALA A 82 -5.90 11.73 18.72
CA ALA A 82 -7.01 12.64 18.96
C ALA A 82 -8.26 11.91 19.48
N VAL A 83 -8.58 10.72 18.98
CA VAL A 83 -9.72 9.92 19.50
C VAL A 83 -9.52 9.40 20.92
N GLN A 84 -8.26 9.40 21.42
CA GLN A 84 -7.92 9.14 22.80
C GLN A 84 -7.88 10.41 23.67
N GLY A 85 -8.27 11.56 23.11
CA GLY A 85 -8.27 12.85 23.80
C GLY A 85 -6.87 13.44 24.02
N ARG A 86 -5.86 13.03 23.23
CA ARG A 86 -4.47 13.49 23.35
C ARG A 86 -4.12 14.47 22.23
N ILE A 87 -3.25 15.44 22.56
CA ILE A 87 -2.51 16.21 21.56
C ILE A 87 -1.29 15.39 21.16
N GLY A 88 -1.08 15.20 19.85
CA GLY A 88 0.01 14.40 19.29
C GLY A 88 -0.45 13.06 18.74
N ILE A 89 0.50 12.21 18.44
CA ILE A 89 0.27 10.96 17.72
C ILE A 89 0.04 9.77 18.67
N GLU A 90 -0.70 8.77 18.17
CA GLU A 90 -0.60 7.38 18.59
C GLU A 90 0.04 6.60 17.44
N PRO A 91 1.23 5.99 17.64
CA PRO A 91 1.99 5.41 16.55
C PRO A 91 1.30 4.23 15.90
N LEU A 92 1.29 4.19 14.57
CA LEU A 92 1.08 2.98 13.80
C LEU A 92 2.26 2.01 13.98
N CYS A 93 2.10 0.75 13.56
CA CYS A 93 3.15 -0.25 13.67
C CYS A 93 4.35 0.09 12.77
N PHE A 94 4.09 0.31 11.48
CA PHE A 94 5.16 0.44 10.50
C PHE A 94 6.01 1.73 10.61
N PRO A 95 5.50 2.91 11.03
CA PRO A 95 6.36 4.06 11.26
C PRO A 95 7.31 3.90 12.45
N SER A 96 7.05 2.92 13.31
CA SER A 96 7.92 2.57 14.44
C SER A 96 9.09 1.65 14.04
N PHE A 97 9.22 1.26 12.79
CA PHE A 97 10.33 0.45 12.31
C PHE A 97 11.65 1.23 12.37
N PRO A 98 12.80 0.55 12.65
CA PRO A 98 14.05 1.22 12.97
C PRO A 98 14.69 1.96 11.80
N TYR A 99 14.35 1.61 10.56
CA TYR A 99 14.94 2.22 9.37
C TYR A 99 13.88 2.93 8.55
N SER A 100 14.22 4.14 8.08
CA SER A 100 13.32 4.93 7.24
C SER A 100 14.06 5.82 6.25
N ALA A 101 13.37 6.13 5.14
CA ALA A 101 13.85 7.03 4.10
C ALA A 101 12.72 7.89 3.53
N PHE A 102 13.07 9.03 2.95
CA PHE A 102 12.22 9.76 2.02
C PHE A 102 12.45 9.24 0.60
N VAL A 103 11.40 9.03 -0.16
CA VAL A 103 11.46 8.42 -1.49
C VAL A 103 10.98 9.38 -2.57
N ASN A 104 11.79 9.53 -3.64
CA ASN A 104 11.37 10.23 -4.86
C ASN A 104 10.56 9.28 -5.74
N THR A 105 9.48 9.78 -6.32
CA THR A 105 8.53 8.95 -7.09
C THR A 105 8.33 9.36 -8.54
N GLN A 106 8.92 10.47 -9.02
CA GLN A 106 8.74 10.93 -10.39
C GLN A 106 8.90 9.81 -11.43
N SER A 107 8.10 9.85 -12.51
CA SER A 107 8.22 8.91 -13.62
C SER A 107 9.35 9.29 -14.59
N ALA A 108 9.54 8.52 -15.65
CA ALA A 108 10.51 8.85 -16.71
C ALA A 108 10.09 10.03 -17.58
N THR A 109 8.84 10.45 -17.54
CA THR A 109 8.26 11.48 -18.42
C THR A 109 7.63 12.65 -17.68
N ASN A 110 7.28 12.48 -16.41
CA ASN A 110 6.51 13.46 -15.65
C ASN A 110 7.09 13.66 -14.25
N GLY A 111 7.07 14.88 -13.73
CA GLY A 111 7.42 15.18 -12.34
C GLY A 111 6.47 14.55 -11.33
N VAL A 112 5.24 14.25 -11.74
CA VAL A 112 4.24 13.51 -10.94
C VAL A 112 3.96 12.19 -11.64
N THR A 113 4.15 11.07 -10.91
CA THR A 113 3.92 9.72 -11.42
C THR A 113 2.45 9.31 -11.29
N ASP A 114 2.03 8.30 -12.04
CA ASP A 114 0.84 7.51 -11.75
C ASP A 114 1.23 6.15 -11.12
N SER A 115 0.25 5.37 -10.65
CA SER A 115 0.49 4.06 -10.03
C SER A 115 1.15 3.06 -10.98
N ALA A 116 0.92 3.17 -12.31
CA ALA A 116 1.55 2.27 -13.28
C ALA A 116 3.06 2.50 -13.35
N ALA A 117 3.49 3.74 -13.50
CA ALA A 117 4.92 4.08 -13.55
C ALA A 117 5.58 4.02 -12.17
N GLY A 118 4.90 4.44 -11.10
CA GLY A 118 5.36 4.33 -9.71
C GLY A 118 5.54 2.87 -9.30
N GLY A 119 4.51 2.05 -9.54
CA GLY A 119 4.55 0.62 -9.29
C GLY A 119 5.61 -0.10 -10.11
N THR A 120 5.77 0.25 -11.42
CA THR A 120 6.85 -0.31 -12.25
C THR A 120 8.23 0.04 -11.72
N ALA A 121 8.44 1.26 -11.20
CA ALA A 121 9.71 1.63 -10.57
C ALA A 121 9.99 0.80 -9.31
N LEU A 122 8.97 0.59 -8.46
CA LEU A 122 9.04 -0.23 -7.25
C LEU A 122 9.16 -1.74 -7.53
N ALA A 123 8.64 -2.20 -8.67
CA ALA A 123 8.69 -3.61 -9.07
C ALA A 123 9.97 -3.95 -9.85
N CYS A 124 10.36 -3.10 -10.80
CA CYS A 124 11.38 -3.43 -11.80
C CYS A 124 12.70 -2.66 -11.60
N GLY A 125 12.78 -1.71 -10.66
CA GLY A 125 13.98 -0.91 -10.42
C GLY A 125 14.34 0.04 -11.58
N GLN A 126 13.38 0.39 -12.42
CA GLN A 126 13.56 1.28 -13.57
C GLN A 126 12.35 2.20 -13.76
N LYS A 127 12.61 3.43 -14.18
CA LYS A 127 11.53 4.40 -14.48
C LYS A 127 10.91 4.12 -15.84
N THR A 128 9.59 4.33 -15.94
CA THR A 128 8.83 4.26 -17.18
C THR A 128 7.94 5.50 -17.39
N LYS A 129 7.20 5.53 -18.48
CA LYS A 129 6.18 6.55 -18.80
C LYS A 129 4.93 6.30 -17.93
N ASN A 130 4.23 7.37 -17.52
CA ASN A 130 2.92 7.24 -16.90
C ASN A 130 1.97 6.38 -17.75
N GLY A 131 1.20 5.52 -17.12
CA GLY A 131 0.29 4.57 -17.76
C GLY A 131 0.91 3.24 -18.17
N THR A 132 2.24 3.11 -18.18
CA THR A 132 2.96 1.93 -18.70
C THR A 132 3.33 0.97 -17.56
N LEU A 133 3.13 -0.32 -17.76
CA LEU A 133 3.40 -1.40 -16.80
C LEU A 133 4.51 -2.32 -17.28
N GLY A 134 5.54 -2.55 -16.45
CA GLY A 134 6.57 -3.56 -16.69
C GLY A 134 7.37 -3.41 -17.99
N MET A 135 7.39 -2.21 -18.56
CA MET A 135 8.12 -1.91 -19.80
C MET A 135 8.93 -0.62 -19.63
N LEU A 136 9.98 -0.45 -20.44
CA LEU A 136 10.70 0.82 -20.51
C LEU A 136 9.84 1.89 -21.21
N LYS A 137 10.26 3.15 -21.08
CA LYS A 137 9.59 4.30 -21.71
C LYS A 137 9.52 4.26 -23.26
N ASP A 138 10.28 3.35 -23.86
CA ASP A 138 10.25 3.10 -25.31
C ASP A 138 9.01 2.32 -25.78
N LEU A 139 8.23 1.78 -24.83
CA LEU A 139 6.99 1.00 -25.04
C LEU A 139 7.21 -0.27 -25.88
N THR A 140 8.43 -0.79 -25.93
CA THR A 140 8.81 -1.99 -26.70
C THR A 140 9.62 -2.97 -25.88
N THR A 141 10.36 -2.51 -24.89
CA THR A 141 11.24 -3.34 -24.06
C THR A 141 10.55 -3.70 -22.76
N SER A 142 10.17 -4.96 -22.58
CA SER A 142 9.69 -5.51 -21.31
C SER A 142 10.84 -5.64 -20.31
N ILE A 143 10.56 -5.37 -19.03
CA ILE A 143 11.53 -5.45 -17.93
C ILE A 143 10.98 -6.36 -16.83
N SER A 144 11.84 -7.27 -16.32
CA SER A 144 11.45 -8.20 -15.26
C SER A 144 11.29 -7.50 -13.92
N SER A 145 10.36 -8.00 -13.13
CA SER A 145 10.04 -7.49 -11.79
C SER A 145 10.78 -8.25 -10.69
N ILE A 146 10.80 -7.70 -9.49
CA ILE A 146 11.32 -8.37 -8.30
C ILE A 146 10.53 -9.67 -7.98
N ALA A 147 9.26 -9.75 -8.35
CA ALA A 147 8.48 -10.98 -8.27
C ALA A 147 9.06 -12.07 -9.20
N ASP A 148 9.48 -11.70 -10.42
CA ASP A 148 10.18 -12.62 -11.32
C ASP A 148 11.54 -13.04 -10.77
N TRP A 149 12.31 -12.11 -10.18
CA TRP A 149 13.62 -12.43 -9.61
C TRP A 149 13.50 -13.38 -8.42
N ALA A 150 12.49 -13.17 -7.56
CA ALA A 150 12.17 -14.07 -6.45
C ALA A 150 11.79 -15.47 -6.97
N ARG A 151 10.85 -15.56 -7.91
CA ARG A 151 10.39 -16.81 -8.50
C ARG A 151 11.52 -17.57 -9.21
N GLN A 152 12.35 -16.88 -10.00
CA GLN A 152 13.52 -17.49 -10.65
C GLN A 152 14.57 -17.99 -9.64
N SER A 153 14.61 -17.42 -8.44
CA SER A 153 15.45 -17.87 -7.33
C SER A 153 14.82 -19.02 -6.53
N GLY A 154 13.62 -19.47 -6.91
CA GLY A 154 12.89 -20.57 -6.28
C GLY A 154 12.00 -20.16 -5.10
N ALA A 155 11.91 -18.88 -4.77
CA ALA A 155 11.00 -18.39 -3.72
C ALA A 155 9.54 -18.49 -4.20
N ALA A 156 8.62 -18.71 -3.26
CA ALA A 156 7.20 -18.59 -3.52
C ALA A 156 6.81 -17.12 -3.71
N VAL A 157 5.85 -16.84 -4.60
CA VAL A 157 5.43 -15.47 -4.90
C VAL A 157 3.94 -15.31 -4.69
N GLY A 158 3.57 -14.32 -3.88
CA GLY A 158 2.18 -13.89 -3.70
C GLY A 158 2.02 -12.40 -3.93
N ILE A 159 0.86 -12.02 -4.46
CA ILE A 159 0.48 -10.63 -4.74
C ILE A 159 -0.93 -10.41 -4.24
N THR A 160 -1.09 -9.47 -3.31
CA THR A 160 -2.38 -9.14 -2.70
C THR A 160 -2.67 -7.65 -2.78
N THR A 161 -3.95 -7.30 -2.88
CA THR A 161 -4.38 -5.91 -2.97
C THR A 161 -5.78 -5.72 -2.38
N SER A 162 -6.11 -4.51 -1.99
CA SER A 162 -7.47 -4.10 -1.62
C SER A 162 -8.32 -3.61 -2.80
N VAL A 163 -7.73 -3.56 -4.01
CA VAL A 163 -8.41 -3.22 -5.27
C VAL A 163 -8.51 -4.44 -6.19
N ALA A 164 -8.78 -4.25 -7.49
CA ALA A 164 -8.81 -5.35 -8.45
C ALA A 164 -7.41 -5.97 -8.60
N ILE A 165 -7.36 -7.31 -8.76
CA ILE A 165 -6.10 -8.04 -8.86
C ILE A 165 -5.31 -7.69 -10.12
N ASP A 166 -5.97 -7.06 -11.10
CA ASP A 166 -5.43 -6.55 -12.36
C ASP A 166 -5.32 -5.01 -12.38
N HIS A 167 -5.42 -4.33 -11.20
CA HIS A 167 -5.13 -2.91 -11.08
C HIS A 167 -3.63 -2.63 -11.31
N ALA A 168 -3.29 -1.37 -11.61
CA ALA A 168 -1.95 -0.99 -12.08
C ALA A 168 -0.82 -1.35 -11.11
N THR A 169 -0.97 -1.09 -9.81
CA THR A 169 0.08 -1.34 -8.82
C THR A 169 0.43 -2.82 -8.70
N PRO A 170 -0.51 -3.76 -8.43
CA PRO A 170 -0.17 -5.18 -8.40
C PRO A 170 0.27 -5.68 -9.77
N ALA A 171 -0.31 -5.16 -10.88
CA ALA A 171 0.04 -5.56 -12.23
C ALA A 171 1.50 -5.24 -12.61
N SER A 172 2.10 -4.22 -12.02
CA SER A 172 3.52 -3.87 -12.22
C SER A 172 4.47 -5.02 -11.86
N PHE A 173 4.04 -5.97 -11.04
CA PHE A 173 4.84 -7.09 -10.59
C PHE A 173 4.73 -8.34 -11.48
N TYR A 174 3.85 -8.33 -12.51
CA TYR A 174 3.68 -9.49 -13.39
C TYR A 174 3.29 -9.15 -14.83
N ALA A 175 2.87 -7.91 -15.12
CA ALA A 175 2.36 -7.54 -16.44
C ALA A 175 3.31 -6.61 -17.21
N HIS A 176 3.22 -6.69 -18.54
CA HIS A 176 4.01 -5.89 -19.50
C HIS A 176 3.06 -5.36 -20.57
N VAL A 177 2.50 -4.17 -20.34
CA VAL A 177 1.58 -3.50 -21.27
C VAL A 177 1.92 -2.02 -21.43
N LYS A 178 1.59 -1.48 -22.59
CA LYS A 178 1.85 -0.06 -22.91
C LYS A 178 0.95 0.88 -22.12
N GLU A 179 -0.27 0.44 -21.85
CA GLU A 179 -1.29 1.25 -21.17
C GLU A 179 -2.01 0.42 -20.09
N ARG A 180 -2.11 0.95 -18.88
CA ARG A 180 -2.75 0.30 -17.72
C ARG A 180 -4.23 -0.03 -17.92
N ASN A 181 -4.85 0.52 -18.97
CA ASN A 181 -6.25 0.24 -19.30
C ASN A 181 -6.43 -1.05 -20.14
N GLU A 182 -5.36 -1.73 -20.49
CA GLU A 182 -5.40 -3.03 -21.16
C GLU A 182 -5.77 -4.17 -20.20
N GLN A 183 -6.86 -4.00 -19.44
CA GLN A 183 -7.20 -4.80 -18.25
C GLN A 183 -7.37 -6.28 -18.55
N TYR A 184 -7.99 -6.66 -19.69
CA TYR A 184 -8.09 -8.06 -20.07
C TYR A 184 -6.71 -8.67 -20.34
N THR A 185 -5.83 -7.97 -21.06
CA THR A 185 -4.45 -8.40 -21.32
C THR A 185 -3.67 -8.55 -20.01
N ILE A 186 -3.83 -7.62 -19.08
CA ILE A 186 -3.21 -7.68 -17.74
C ILE A 186 -3.70 -8.92 -16.98
N GLY A 187 -5.02 -9.15 -16.94
CA GLY A 187 -5.60 -10.32 -16.28
C GLY A 187 -5.13 -11.62 -16.91
N LYS A 188 -4.95 -11.66 -18.23
CA LYS A 188 -4.38 -12.84 -18.94
C LYS A 188 -2.93 -13.08 -18.54
N GLN A 189 -2.10 -12.03 -18.47
CA GLN A 189 -0.71 -12.13 -18.02
C GLN A 189 -0.61 -12.54 -16.54
N LEU A 190 -1.56 -12.14 -15.67
CA LEU A 190 -1.68 -12.65 -14.31
C LEU A 190 -1.80 -14.19 -14.32
N VAL A 191 -2.75 -14.72 -15.07
CA VAL A 191 -2.99 -16.17 -15.18
C VAL A 191 -1.77 -16.93 -15.75
N GLU A 192 -1.01 -16.30 -16.63
CA GLU A 192 0.18 -16.86 -17.28
C GLU A 192 1.46 -16.72 -16.43
N SER A 193 1.51 -15.79 -15.47
CA SER A 193 2.69 -15.43 -14.67
C SER A 193 3.34 -16.60 -13.95
N GLY A 194 2.52 -17.54 -13.49
CA GLY A 194 2.97 -18.69 -12.72
C GLY A 194 3.26 -18.40 -11.25
N ASN A 195 2.88 -17.24 -10.72
CA ASN A 195 2.96 -16.93 -9.29
C ASN A 195 2.03 -17.83 -8.47
N ASP A 196 2.35 -18.03 -7.20
CA ASP A 196 1.70 -19.06 -6.36
C ASP A 196 0.37 -18.58 -5.77
N PHE A 197 0.27 -17.27 -5.47
CA PHE A 197 -0.88 -16.70 -4.78
C PHE A 197 -1.26 -15.31 -5.31
N TYR A 198 -2.57 -15.10 -5.50
CA TYR A 198 -3.15 -13.78 -5.76
C TYR A 198 -4.34 -13.56 -4.85
N ALA A 199 -4.55 -12.32 -4.38
CA ALA A 199 -5.77 -11.94 -3.68
C ALA A 199 -6.15 -10.48 -3.93
N GLY A 200 -7.47 -10.23 -3.98
CA GLY A 200 -8.03 -8.89 -4.16
C GLY A 200 -9.53 -8.93 -4.42
N SER A 201 -10.07 -7.88 -5.03
CA SER A 201 -11.52 -7.84 -5.25
C SER A 201 -11.96 -8.84 -6.33
N ASP A 202 -11.53 -8.65 -7.57
CA ASP A 202 -11.87 -9.52 -8.70
C ASP A 202 -11.00 -9.17 -9.92
N PHE A 203 -11.21 -9.85 -11.07
CA PHE A 203 -10.78 -9.36 -12.38
C PHE A 203 -11.68 -8.22 -12.84
N THR A 204 -11.10 -7.15 -13.35
CA THR A 204 -11.85 -6.00 -13.90
C THR A 204 -12.61 -6.39 -15.14
N ILE A 205 -11.95 -7.05 -16.09
CA ILE A 205 -12.53 -7.57 -17.36
C ILE A 205 -12.21 -9.06 -17.45
N PRO A 206 -13.11 -9.95 -16.95
CA PRO A 206 -12.84 -11.39 -16.91
C PRO A 206 -13.05 -12.11 -18.23
N THR A 207 -13.64 -11.46 -19.25
CA THR A 207 -13.95 -12.06 -20.55
C THR A 207 -13.32 -11.22 -21.65
N ASP A 208 -12.78 -11.88 -22.68
CA ASP A 208 -12.19 -11.20 -23.83
C ASP A 208 -13.24 -10.32 -24.52
N PRO A 209 -13.03 -9.00 -24.63
CA PRO A 209 -13.97 -8.11 -25.31
C PRO A 209 -14.18 -8.45 -26.80
N GLU A 210 -13.18 -9.05 -27.44
CA GLU A 210 -13.28 -9.49 -28.84
C GLU A 210 -13.97 -10.85 -28.99
N TYR A 211 -13.96 -11.68 -27.93
CA TYR A 211 -14.56 -13.02 -27.90
C TYR A 211 -15.45 -13.22 -26.67
N PRO A 212 -16.58 -12.47 -26.53
CA PRO A 212 -17.37 -12.45 -25.29
C PRO A 212 -18.01 -13.79 -24.90
N ASN A 213 -18.07 -14.75 -25.82
CA ASN A 213 -18.55 -16.11 -25.58
C ASN A 213 -17.41 -17.14 -25.40
N GLY A 214 -16.15 -16.68 -25.35
CA GLY A 214 -14.97 -17.50 -25.12
C GLY A 214 -14.80 -17.90 -23.65
N PRO A 215 -13.72 -18.64 -23.34
CA PRO A 215 -13.38 -18.96 -21.95
C PRO A 215 -13.09 -17.67 -21.17
N THR A 216 -13.52 -17.66 -19.91
CA THR A 216 -13.22 -16.56 -19.00
C THR A 216 -11.82 -16.70 -18.41
N LEU A 217 -11.25 -15.61 -17.88
CA LEU A 217 -9.99 -15.64 -17.11
C LEU A 217 -10.09 -16.60 -15.91
N TYR A 218 -11.29 -16.82 -15.36
CA TYR A 218 -11.49 -17.85 -14.31
C TYR A 218 -11.28 -19.26 -14.83
N ASP A 219 -11.73 -19.56 -16.06
CA ASP A 219 -11.57 -20.87 -16.69
C ASP A 219 -10.11 -21.10 -17.08
N GLU A 220 -9.45 -20.08 -17.63
CA GLU A 220 -8.02 -20.11 -17.95
C GLU A 220 -7.18 -20.30 -16.68
N ALA A 221 -7.48 -19.61 -15.59
CA ALA A 221 -6.80 -19.75 -14.30
C ALA A 221 -6.92 -21.20 -13.77
N LYS A 222 -8.14 -21.78 -13.80
CA LYS A 222 -8.34 -23.18 -13.41
C LYS A 222 -7.53 -24.13 -14.29
N ALA A 223 -7.51 -23.91 -15.61
CA ALA A 223 -6.71 -24.70 -16.55
C ALA A 223 -5.20 -24.61 -16.28
N LYS A 224 -4.73 -23.48 -15.76
CA LYS A 224 -3.33 -23.26 -15.31
C LYS A 224 -3.06 -23.79 -13.89
N GLY A 225 -4.03 -24.41 -13.24
CA GLY A 225 -3.89 -25.05 -11.93
C GLY A 225 -4.13 -24.13 -10.73
N TYR A 226 -4.76 -22.98 -10.93
CA TYR A 226 -5.23 -22.15 -9.84
C TYR A 226 -6.52 -22.69 -9.25
N THR A 227 -6.59 -22.78 -7.93
CA THR A 227 -7.84 -22.88 -7.19
C THR A 227 -8.38 -21.47 -6.96
N ILE A 228 -9.66 -21.24 -7.21
CA ILE A 228 -10.31 -19.95 -6.95
C ILE A 228 -11.16 -20.10 -5.69
N ALA A 229 -10.89 -19.24 -4.69
CA ALA A 229 -11.68 -19.09 -3.48
C ALA A 229 -12.43 -17.75 -3.49
N ARG A 230 -13.66 -17.75 -2.98
CA ARG A 230 -14.51 -16.56 -2.89
C ARG A 230 -14.81 -16.23 -1.42
N GLY A 231 -14.13 -15.18 -0.90
CA GLY A 231 -14.16 -14.81 0.51
C GLY A 231 -13.24 -15.68 1.38
N TYR A 232 -12.88 -15.14 2.55
CA TYR A 232 -11.89 -15.77 3.43
C TYR A 232 -12.35 -17.13 3.98
N ALA A 233 -13.64 -17.28 4.28
CA ALA A 233 -14.21 -18.54 4.76
C ALA A 233 -14.13 -19.68 3.71
N ASP A 234 -14.26 -19.36 2.42
CA ASP A 234 -14.08 -20.34 1.33
C ASP A 234 -12.59 -20.65 1.12
N TYR A 235 -11.72 -19.65 1.25
CA TYR A 235 -10.27 -19.86 1.25
C TYR A 235 -9.85 -20.90 2.29
N LEU A 236 -10.30 -20.77 3.54
CA LEU A 236 -9.94 -21.69 4.62
C LEU A 236 -10.33 -23.15 4.29
N LYS A 237 -11.42 -23.37 3.56
CA LYS A 237 -11.84 -24.72 3.13
C LYS A 237 -10.98 -25.26 1.99
N ARG A 238 -10.36 -24.39 1.19
CA ARG A 238 -9.61 -24.73 -0.03
C ARG A 238 -8.10 -24.58 0.11
N ALA A 239 -7.59 -24.04 1.22
CA ALA A 239 -6.18 -23.67 1.39
C ALA A 239 -5.21 -24.85 1.15
N ASP A 240 -5.65 -26.08 1.42
CA ASP A 240 -4.84 -27.29 1.20
C ASP A 240 -5.01 -27.89 -0.20
N SER A 241 -5.97 -27.38 -1.00
CA SER A 241 -6.22 -27.83 -2.36
C SER A 241 -5.44 -27.01 -3.41
N GLY A 242 -5.04 -27.68 -4.49
CA GLY A 242 -4.37 -27.01 -5.59
C GLY A 242 -2.90 -26.64 -5.37
N LYS A 243 -2.24 -26.28 -6.47
CA LYS A 243 -0.83 -25.83 -6.44
C LYS A 243 -0.71 -24.31 -6.33
N ARG A 244 -1.70 -23.58 -6.81
CA ARG A 244 -1.79 -22.14 -6.84
C ARG A 244 -3.17 -21.68 -6.39
N MET A 245 -3.29 -20.46 -5.92
CA MET A 245 -4.53 -19.92 -5.35
C MET A 245 -4.82 -18.51 -5.87
N ILE A 246 -6.08 -18.24 -6.20
CA ILE A 246 -6.60 -16.89 -6.36
C ILE A 246 -7.73 -16.72 -5.35
N LEU A 247 -7.56 -15.83 -4.38
CA LEU A 247 -8.55 -15.46 -3.38
C LEU A 247 -9.22 -14.16 -3.79
N LEU A 248 -10.50 -14.22 -4.12
CA LEU A 248 -11.31 -13.07 -4.50
C LEU A 248 -12.36 -12.78 -3.44
N GLN A 249 -12.91 -11.56 -3.43
CA GLN A 249 -14.08 -11.26 -2.60
C GLN A 249 -15.28 -12.15 -3.01
N SER A 250 -16.34 -12.16 -2.19
CA SER A 250 -17.54 -12.94 -2.48
C SER A 250 -18.16 -12.53 -3.83
N GLU A 251 -18.92 -13.43 -4.46
CA GLU A 251 -19.59 -13.12 -5.72
C GLU A 251 -20.61 -11.98 -5.56
N GLU A 252 -21.26 -11.89 -4.41
CA GLU A 252 -22.20 -10.82 -4.10
C GLU A 252 -21.49 -9.47 -4.02
N ALA A 253 -20.36 -9.40 -3.34
CA ALA A 253 -19.53 -8.19 -3.27
C ALA A 253 -19.03 -7.80 -4.67
N SER A 254 -18.54 -8.77 -5.49
CA SER A 254 -18.10 -8.53 -6.86
C SER A 254 -19.20 -8.01 -7.79
N LYS A 255 -20.44 -8.45 -7.60
CA LYS A 255 -21.59 -7.90 -8.35
C LYS A 255 -21.87 -6.45 -7.98
N THR A 256 -21.64 -6.08 -6.74
CA THR A 256 -21.82 -4.70 -6.25
C THR A 256 -20.67 -3.79 -6.68
N ASN A 257 -19.43 -4.24 -6.49
CA ASN A 257 -18.24 -3.54 -6.94
C ASN A 257 -17.10 -4.55 -7.15
N ARG A 258 -16.69 -4.78 -8.39
CA ARG A 258 -15.58 -5.68 -8.72
C ARG A 258 -14.21 -4.98 -8.70
N TYR A 259 -14.19 -3.66 -8.70
CA TYR A 259 -12.96 -2.89 -8.84
C TYR A 259 -12.18 -2.79 -7.52
N SER A 260 -12.85 -2.96 -6.38
CA SER A 260 -12.21 -2.95 -5.06
C SER A 260 -13.01 -3.74 -4.04
N ILE A 261 -12.35 -4.20 -2.98
CA ILE A 261 -13.04 -4.61 -1.75
C ILE A 261 -13.70 -3.36 -1.11
N PRO A 262 -14.73 -3.50 -0.26
CA PRO A 262 -15.36 -2.35 0.39
C PRO A 262 -14.35 -1.51 1.19
N TYR A 263 -14.58 -0.21 1.28
CA TYR A 263 -13.84 0.65 2.22
C TYR A 263 -13.95 0.11 3.65
N ALA A 264 -12.92 0.33 4.46
CA ALA A 264 -12.91 -0.11 5.86
C ALA A 264 -14.14 0.38 6.65
N LEU A 265 -14.63 1.60 6.34
CA LEU A 265 -15.86 2.16 6.92
C LEU A 265 -17.15 1.49 6.42
N ASP A 266 -17.14 0.85 5.26
CA ASP A 266 -18.34 0.34 4.59
C ASP A 266 -18.50 -1.17 4.71
N ARG A 267 -17.52 -1.86 5.28
CA ARG A 267 -17.45 -3.33 5.38
C ARG A 267 -18.59 -3.89 6.24
N LYS A 268 -19.04 -5.06 5.80
CA LYS A 268 -19.98 -5.92 6.51
C LYS A 268 -19.27 -7.18 6.97
N ASP A 269 -19.90 -7.90 7.89
CA ASP A 269 -19.43 -9.21 8.34
C ASP A 269 -19.29 -10.16 7.14
N GLY A 270 -18.12 -10.76 7.00
CA GLY A 270 -17.77 -11.68 5.91
C GLY A 270 -17.18 -11.02 4.67
N ASP A 271 -17.13 -9.70 4.58
CA ASP A 271 -16.37 -9.02 3.54
C ASP A 271 -14.87 -9.29 3.70
N LEU A 272 -14.18 -9.46 2.57
CA LEU A 272 -12.74 -9.67 2.55
C LEU A 272 -12.00 -8.41 3.02
N THR A 273 -10.98 -8.58 3.84
CA THR A 273 -10.13 -7.49 4.34
C THR A 273 -8.69 -7.63 3.82
N LEU A 274 -7.92 -6.54 3.84
CA LEU A 274 -6.49 -6.61 3.52
C LEU A 274 -5.74 -7.50 4.53
N THR A 275 -6.16 -7.51 5.78
CA THR A 275 -5.64 -8.42 6.81
C THR A 275 -5.87 -9.89 6.45
N ASP A 276 -7.06 -10.25 5.95
CA ASP A 276 -7.37 -11.61 5.52
C ASP A 276 -6.54 -12.04 4.32
N THR A 277 -6.41 -11.17 3.31
CA THR A 277 -5.61 -11.46 2.13
C THR A 277 -4.14 -11.60 2.47
N THR A 278 -3.63 -10.80 3.43
CA THR A 278 -2.26 -10.88 3.93
C THR A 278 -2.02 -12.20 4.67
N ARG A 279 -2.92 -12.61 5.57
CA ARG A 279 -2.82 -13.91 6.26
C ARG A 279 -2.83 -15.07 5.27
N ALA A 280 -3.78 -15.07 4.34
CA ALA A 280 -3.86 -16.10 3.31
C ALA A 280 -2.60 -16.12 2.43
N GLY A 281 -2.08 -14.92 2.08
CA GLY A 281 -0.87 -14.76 1.27
C GLY A 281 0.41 -15.20 1.98
N ILE A 282 0.47 -15.17 3.30
CA ILE A 282 1.57 -15.76 4.08
C ILE A 282 1.38 -17.28 4.18
N ASP A 283 0.20 -17.71 4.62
CA ASP A 283 -0.12 -19.11 4.90
C ASP A 283 0.05 -20.02 3.68
N PHE A 284 -0.53 -19.62 2.54
CA PHE A 284 -0.58 -20.50 1.36
C PHE A 284 0.81 -20.75 0.76
N PRO A 285 1.64 -19.73 0.43
CA PRO A 285 2.98 -19.95 -0.06
C PRO A 285 3.88 -20.67 0.93
N MET A 286 3.76 -20.39 2.23
CA MET A 286 4.54 -21.05 3.28
C MET A 286 4.28 -22.56 3.28
N LYS A 287 3.03 -22.98 3.29
CA LYS A 287 2.65 -24.41 3.25
C LYS A 287 3.13 -25.13 1.99
N LYS A 288 3.32 -24.44 0.86
CA LYS A 288 3.70 -25.07 -0.42
C LYS A 288 5.21 -25.23 -0.55
N GLN A 289 5.98 -24.19 -0.43
CA GLN A 289 7.44 -24.23 -0.57
C GLN A 289 8.17 -23.11 0.19
N GLY A 290 7.45 -22.17 0.78
CA GLY A 290 8.03 -21.02 1.42
C GLY A 290 8.94 -21.36 2.59
N GLU A 291 8.61 -22.40 3.37
CA GLU A 291 9.46 -22.90 4.47
C GLU A 291 10.85 -23.31 3.98
N LYS A 292 10.95 -23.87 2.76
CA LYS A 292 12.23 -24.31 2.21
C LYS A 292 12.98 -23.18 1.52
N ASN A 293 12.31 -22.45 0.63
CA ASN A 293 12.94 -21.54 -0.33
C ASN A 293 12.67 -20.06 -0.04
N GLY A 294 11.83 -19.75 0.96
CA GLY A 294 11.39 -18.40 1.26
C GLY A 294 10.23 -17.93 0.39
N CYS A 295 9.82 -16.69 0.58
CA CYS A 295 8.75 -16.08 -0.19
C CYS A 295 8.97 -14.59 -0.44
N PHE A 296 8.35 -14.10 -1.52
CA PHE A 296 8.09 -12.70 -1.79
C PHE A 296 6.59 -12.45 -1.77
N MET A 297 6.16 -11.52 -0.94
CA MET A 297 4.77 -11.09 -0.86
C MET A 297 4.67 -9.60 -1.14
N LEU A 298 3.98 -9.23 -2.22
CA LEU A 298 3.46 -7.88 -2.40
C LEU A 298 2.12 -7.76 -1.68
N ILE A 299 1.95 -6.72 -0.89
CA ILE A 299 0.68 -6.37 -0.24
C ILE A 299 0.37 -4.90 -0.53
N GLU A 300 -0.73 -4.63 -1.22
CA GLU A 300 -1.13 -3.27 -1.58
C GLU A 300 -2.38 -2.81 -0.82
N GLY A 301 -2.26 -1.66 -0.14
CA GLY A 301 -3.40 -0.89 0.35
C GLY A 301 -3.83 0.14 -0.70
N GLY A 302 -4.58 -0.29 -1.73
CA GLY A 302 -4.92 0.54 -2.89
C GLY A 302 -6.04 1.56 -2.64
N LYS A 303 -6.86 1.35 -1.61
CA LYS A 303 -8.04 2.20 -1.36
C LYS A 303 -7.72 3.54 -0.72
N SER A 304 -6.55 3.72 -0.12
CA SER A 304 -6.14 5.03 0.42
C SER A 304 -6.00 6.08 -0.69
N ASP A 305 -5.46 5.70 -1.85
CA ASP A 305 -5.37 6.55 -3.03
C ASP A 305 -6.76 7.00 -3.53
N TRP A 306 -7.70 6.04 -3.66
CA TRP A 306 -9.05 6.35 -4.14
C TRP A 306 -9.78 7.33 -3.22
N ALA A 307 -9.65 7.16 -1.89
CA ALA A 307 -10.20 8.11 -0.93
C ALA A 307 -9.52 9.48 -1.05
N CYS A 308 -8.20 9.55 -1.23
CA CYS A 308 -7.47 10.81 -1.42
C CYS A 308 -7.85 11.50 -2.75
N HIS A 309 -8.09 10.76 -3.83
CA HIS A 309 -8.64 11.31 -5.09
C HIS A 309 -10.01 11.94 -4.90
N ALA A 310 -10.83 11.35 -4.05
CA ALA A 310 -12.13 11.90 -3.67
C ALA A 310 -12.02 13.01 -2.61
N ASN A 311 -10.84 13.31 -2.07
CA ASN A 311 -10.63 14.16 -0.90
C ASN A 311 -11.48 13.70 0.31
N ASP A 312 -11.67 12.38 0.45
CA ASP A 312 -12.45 11.73 1.50
C ASP A 312 -11.54 11.31 2.66
N LEU A 313 -11.90 11.70 3.88
CA LEU A 313 -11.17 11.33 5.10
C LEU A 313 -11.24 9.83 5.41
N ALA A 314 -12.00 9.05 4.65
CA ALA A 314 -11.99 7.60 4.67
C ALA A 314 -10.60 6.99 4.38
N PHE A 315 -9.64 7.76 3.83
CA PHE A 315 -8.25 7.31 3.69
C PHE A 315 -7.60 6.97 5.04
N ILE A 316 -7.99 7.64 6.13
CA ILE A 316 -7.44 7.40 7.48
C ILE A 316 -7.75 5.96 7.95
N PRO A 317 -9.02 5.50 7.99
CA PRO A 317 -9.29 4.10 8.30
C PRO A 317 -8.70 3.10 7.29
N GLU A 318 -8.49 3.46 6.01
CA GLU A 318 -7.76 2.61 5.06
C GLU A 318 -6.28 2.40 5.45
N LEU A 319 -5.61 3.47 5.89
CA LEU A 319 -4.23 3.35 6.39
C LEU A 319 -4.13 2.56 7.68
N ILE A 320 -5.13 2.66 8.57
CA ILE A 320 -5.21 1.83 9.77
C ILE A 320 -5.44 0.36 9.40
N ASP A 321 -6.27 0.08 8.39
CA ASP A 321 -6.47 -1.28 7.87
C ASP A 321 -5.19 -1.85 7.25
N MET A 322 -4.42 -1.01 6.55
CA MET A 322 -3.10 -1.38 6.05
C MET A 322 -2.12 -1.67 7.20
N ASP A 323 -2.10 -0.85 8.26
CA ASP A 323 -1.27 -1.11 9.44
C ASP A 323 -1.63 -2.44 10.11
N ASN A 324 -2.91 -2.80 10.17
CA ASN A 324 -3.36 -4.11 10.65
C ASN A 324 -2.82 -5.27 9.78
N ALA A 325 -2.75 -5.08 8.47
CA ALA A 325 -2.12 -6.04 7.56
C ALA A 325 -0.60 -6.12 7.78
N VAL A 326 0.07 -4.98 8.00
CA VAL A 326 1.51 -4.93 8.36
C VAL A 326 1.76 -5.66 9.68
N ARG A 327 0.87 -5.53 10.68
CA ARG A 327 0.98 -6.26 11.96
C ARG A 327 1.00 -7.78 11.78
N VAL A 328 0.27 -8.32 10.80
CA VAL A 328 0.32 -9.76 10.49
C VAL A 328 1.74 -10.17 10.04
N ALA A 329 2.36 -9.40 9.15
CA ALA A 329 3.74 -9.66 8.74
C ALA A 329 4.75 -9.39 9.88
N TYR A 330 4.49 -8.40 10.73
CA TYR A 330 5.32 -8.11 11.89
C TYR A 330 5.25 -9.21 12.95
N ASP A 331 4.08 -9.85 13.14
CA ASP A 331 3.95 -11.03 14.01
C ASP A 331 4.73 -12.23 13.46
N PHE A 332 4.77 -12.41 12.15
CA PHE A 332 5.65 -13.38 11.49
C PHE A 332 7.14 -13.01 11.68
N TYR A 333 7.52 -11.75 11.49
CA TYR A 333 8.87 -11.27 11.72
C TYR A 333 9.36 -11.58 13.15
N LYS A 334 8.54 -11.39 14.18
CA LYS A 334 8.91 -11.69 15.57
C LYS A 334 9.31 -13.16 15.78
N GLN A 335 8.83 -14.07 14.93
CA GLN A 335 9.16 -15.50 14.98
C GLN A 335 10.40 -15.81 14.10
N HIS A 336 10.69 -15.00 13.10
CA HIS A 336 11.78 -15.18 12.12
C HIS A 336 12.59 -13.89 11.90
N PRO A 337 13.12 -13.25 12.96
CA PRO A 337 13.68 -11.89 12.85
C PRO A 337 14.93 -11.81 11.95
N ASP A 338 15.76 -12.84 11.93
CA ASP A 338 17.02 -12.87 11.19
C ASP A 338 16.86 -13.22 9.70
N GLU A 339 15.68 -13.71 9.29
CA GLU A 339 15.39 -14.18 7.94
C GLU A 339 14.26 -13.39 7.26
N THR A 340 13.64 -12.43 7.94
CA THR A 340 12.52 -11.66 7.42
C THR A 340 12.93 -10.22 7.12
N LEU A 341 12.46 -9.69 6.00
CA LEU A 341 12.52 -8.27 5.65
C LEU A 341 11.10 -7.76 5.41
N ILE A 342 10.71 -6.71 6.11
CA ILE A 342 9.47 -5.97 5.85
C ILE A 342 9.83 -4.59 5.32
N ILE A 343 9.26 -4.22 4.18
CA ILE A 343 9.32 -2.89 3.59
C ILE A 343 7.90 -2.35 3.51
N VAL A 344 7.68 -1.11 3.94
CA VAL A 344 6.42 -0.39 3.80
C VAL A 344 6.70 0.96 3.13
N THR A 345 6.16 1.17 1.94
CA THR A 345 6.36 2.39 1.15
C THR A 345 5.10 2.76 0.39
N ALA A 346 5.19 3.74 -0.50
CA ALA A 346 4.12 4.14 -1.41
C ALA A 346 4.68 4.38 -2.82
N ASP A 347 3.80 4.34 -3.80
CA ASP A 347 4.12 4.61 -5.20
C ASP A 347 4.10 6.11 -5.53
N HIS A 348 3.24 6.90 -4.88
CA HIS A 348 3.13 8.37 -4.93
C HIS A 348 2.36 8.93 -3.73
N GLU A 349 2.26 10.25 -3.66
CA GLU A 349 1.33 10.98 -2.80
C GLU A 349 0.09 11.37 -3.61
N THR A 350 -1.09 11.41 -2.96
CA THR A 350 -2.36 11.80 -3.58
C THR A 350 -3.11 12.82 -2.73
N GLY A 351 -3.72 13.83 -3.38
CA GLY A 351 -4.58 14.83 -2.76
C GLY A 351 -3.85 16.09 -2.31
N GLY A 352 -2.53 16.06 -2.18
CA GLY A 352 -1.76 17.21 -1.67
C GLY A 352 -2.26 17.64 -0.29
N ILE A 353 -2.43 16.68 0.64
CA ILE A 353 -3.07 16.90 1.93
C ILE A 353 -2.27 17.82 2.85
N VAL A 354 -2.97 18.72 3.54
CA VAL A 354 -2.43 19.61 4.56
C VAL A 354 -3.21 19.44 5.87
N LEU A 355 -2.49 19.23 6.96
CA LEU A 355 -3.08 19.06 8.28
C LEU A 355 -3.08 20.42 9.02
N SER A 356 -4.08 21.16 8.85
CA SER A 356 -4.54 22.45 9.40
C SER A 356 -5.08 23.34 8.27
N ARG A 357 -6.21 23.98 8.50
CA ARG A 357 -6.80 24.94 7.55
C ARG A 357 -6.70 26.39 7.97
N GLY A 358 -6.16 26.67 9.15
CA GLY A 358 -6.03 28.03 9.68
C GLY A 358 -5.37 28.04 11.06
N LEU A 359 -5.39 29.09 11.73
CA LEU A 359 -4.92 29.50 13.07
C LEU A 359 -4.31 28.42 14.01
N TYR A 360 -3.43 27.55 13.48
CA TYR A 360 -2.73 26.51 14.27
C TYR A 360 -3.66 25.43 14.85
N GLU A 361 -4.80 25.16 14.20
CA GLU A 361 -5.80 24.22 14.67
C GLU A 361 -5.84 22.96 13.81
N ILE A 362 -6.06 21.82 14.46
CA ILE A 362 -6.37 20.53 13.85
C ILE A 362 -7.42 19.83 14.71
N ASN A 363 -8.39 19.14 14.06
CA ASN A 363 -9.45 18.44 14.77
C ASN A 363 -9.70 17.07 14.12
N LEU A 364 -8.70 16.21 14.06
CA LEU A 364 -8.86 14.88 13.47
C LEU A 364 -9.80 13.98 14.26
N ALA A 365 -10.12 14.28 15.54
CA ALA A 365 -11.16 13.56 16.28
C ALA A 365 -12.53 13.61 15.57
N ALA A 366 -12.79 14.66 14.79
CA ALA A 366 -14.02 14.79 13.98
C ALA A 366 -14.22 13.59 13.02
N VAL A 367 -13.13 13.05 12.46
CA VAL A 367 -13.16 11.89 11.53
C VAL A 367 -13.82 10.68 12.17
N GLY A 368 -13.71 10.50 13.48
CA GLY A 368 -14.37 9.44 14.24
C GLY A 368 -15.90 9.45 14.16
N ASN A 369 -16.51 10.53 13.63
CA ASN A 369 -17.94 10.62 13.40
C ASN A 369 -18.34 10.20 11.98
N GLN A 370 -17.42 10.09 11.05
CA GLN A 370 -17.67 9.57 9.70
C GLN A 370 -17.79 8.04 9.77
N ARG A 371 -18.98 7.51 9.50
CA ARG A 371 -19.33 6.08 9.61
C ARG A 371 -19.36 5.36 8.28
N ILE A 372 -19.39 6.09 7.17
CA ILE A 372 -19.40 5.57 5.80
C ILE A 372 -18.48 6.43 4.93
N SER A 373 -17.99 5.86 3.84
CA SER A 373 -17.27 6.62 2.81
C SER A 373 -18.19 7.57 2.06
N ILE A 374 -17.63 8.56 1.37
CA ILE A 374 -18.40 9.46 0.50
C ILE A 374 -18.98 8.68 -0.70
N ASP A 375 -18.26 7.68 -1.23
CA ASP A 375 -18.79 6.78 -2.26
C ASP A 375 -20.07 6.06 -1.79
N ARG A 376 -20.07 5.56 -0.56
CA ARG A 376 -21.24 4.93 0.04
C ARG A 376 -22.36 5.93 0.29
N LEU A 377 -22.04 7.14 0.75
CA LEU A 377 -23.02 8.20 0.94
C LEU A 377 -23.77 8.51 -0.36
N GLY A 378 -23.05 8.73 -1.47
CA GLY A 378 -23.67 8.99 -2.77
C GLY A 378 -24.67 7.90 -3.15
N LYS A 379 -24.29 6.62 -2.99
CA LYS A 379 -25.18 5.48 -3.25
C LYS A 379 -26.43 5.47 -2.35
N GLU A 380 -26.29 5.85 -1.08
CA GLU A 380 -27.41 5.93 -0.14
C GLU A 380 -28.34 7.10 -0.48
N LEU A 381 -27.81 8.26 -0.84
CA LEU A 381 -28.58 9.41 -1.29
C LEU A 381 -29.38 9.10 -2.56
N HIS A 382 -28.75 8.53 -3.58
CA HIS A 382 -29.43 8.10 -4.81
C HIS A 382 -30.55 7.11 -4.50
N LYS A 383 -30.30 6.10 -3.67
CA LYS A 383 -31.31 5.13 -3.26
C LYS A 383 -32.48 5.79 -2.53
N MET A 384 -32.23 6.76 -1.65
CA MET A 384 -33.31 7.50 -0.96
C MET A 384 -34.12 8.32 -1.95
N HIS A 385 -33.47 9.00 -2.89
CA HIS A 385 -34.18 9.76 -3.93
C HIS A 385 -35.04 8.85 -4.80
N ASP A 386 -34.52 7.71 -5.28
CA ASP A 386 -35.26 6.72 -6.08
C ASP A 386 -36.49 6.17 -5.34
N GLN A 387 -36.38 5.95 -4.02
CA GLN A 387 -37.50 5.43 -3.19
C GLN A 387 -38.55 6.46 -2.85
N LYS A 388 -38.20 7.70 -2.65
CA LYS A 388 -39.08 8.76 -2.15
C LYS A 388 -39.57 9.73 -3.24
N GLY A 389 -38.78 9.91 -4.31
CA GLY A 389 -39.05 10.87 -5.38
C GLY A 389 -39.31 12.26 -4.82
N ASP A 390 -40.39 12.91 -5.27
CA ASP A 390 -40.79 14.26 -4.81
C ASP A 390 -41.10 14.37 -3.31
N LYS A 391 -41.23 13.23 -2.60
CA LYS A 391 -41.44 13.18 -1.14
C LYS A 391 -40.14 13.16 -0.36
N TRP A 392 -38.99 13.14 -1.03
CA TRP A 392 -37.70 13.22 -0.38
C TRP A 392 -37.51 14.64 0.18
N THR A 393 -37.16 14.74 1.47
CA THR A 393 -37.11 16.03 2.17
C THR A 393 -35.73 16.32 2.70
N TRP A 394 -35.46 17.59 2.96
CA TRP A 394 -34.21 18.00 3.64
C TRP A 394 -34.09 17.37 5.03
N ASP A 395 -35.16 17.17 5.76
CA ASP A 395 -35.15 16.52 7.07
C ASP A 395 -34.70 15.05 6.98
N ASP A 396 -35.05 14.35 5.90
CA ASP A 396 -34.54 12.99 5.64
C ASP A 396 -33.04 12.96 5.44
N VAL A 397 -32.52 13.89 4.65
CA VAL A 397 -31.07 14.06 4.42
C VAL A 397 -30.36 14.44 5.71
N LYS A 398 -30.92 15.42 6.44
CA LYS A 398 -30.37 15.87 7.72
C LYS A 398 -30.26 14.72 8.73
N ALA A 399 -31.30 13.88 8.82
CA ALA A 399 -31.27 12.69 9.68
C ALA A 399 -30.17 11.71 9.28
N LEU A 400 -30.01 11.43 7.99
CA LEU A 400 -28.93 10.57 7.48
C LEU A 400 -27.55 11.14 7.82
N LEU A 401 -27.33 12.44 7.57
CA LEU A 401 -26.04 13.10 7.82
C LEU A 401 -25.73 13.18 9.32
N THR A 402 -26.74 13.36 10.17
CA THR A 402 -26.57 13.30 11.62
C THR A 402 -26.14 11.90 12.06
N GLU A 403 -26.78 10.86 11.54
CA GLU A 403 -26.45 9.46 11.87
C GLU A 403 -25.05 9.07 11.35
N LYS A 404 -24.72 9.40 10.10
CA LYS A 404 -23.52 8.89 9.42
C LYS A 404 -22.29 9.77 9.59
N PHE A 405 -22.44 11.06 9.88
CA PHE A 405 -21.34 12.03 9.99
C PHE A 405 -21.36 12.81 11.30
N GLY A 406 -22.34 12.63 12.17
CA GLY A 406 -22.47 13.34 13.44
C GLY A 406 -22.78 14.83 13.28
N PHE A 407 -23.19 15.30 12.11
CA PHE A 407 -23.52 16.70 11.86
C PHE A 407 -24.69 17.15 12.73
N TRP A 408 -24.61 18.37 13.25
CA TRP A 408 -25.59 19.02 14.18
C TRP A 408 -25.78 18.31 15.52
N ASP A 409 -25.12 17.17 15.77
CA ASP A 409 -25.13 16.47 17.06
C ASP A 409 -23.73 16.46 17.69
N LYS A 410 -22.79 15.72 17.09
CA LYS A 410 -21.39 15.60 17.55
C LYS A 410 -20.49 16.70 17.00
N LEU A 411 -20.80 17.14 15.79
CA LEU A 411 -20.11 18.21 15.08
C LEU A 411 -21.05 19.41 14.95
N VAL A 412 -20.67 20.54 15.52
CA VAL A 412 -21.40 21.80 15.41
C VAL A 412 -21.07 22.41 14.05
N LEU A 413 -22.05 22.48 13.17
CA LEU A 413 -21.92 23.15 11.89
C LEU A 413 -22.29 24.63 11.99
N THR A 414 -21.59 25.48 11.22
CA THR A 414 -21.98 26.87 11.05
C THR A 414 -23.23 26.99 10.18
N ASP A 415 -23.90 28.14 10.23
CA ASP A 415 -25.05 28.42 9.36
C ASP A 415 -24.65 28.36 7.88
N GLU A 416 -23.44 28.81 7.51
CA GLU A 416 -22.91 28.74 6.16
C GLU A 416 -22.72 27.30 5.68
N GLN A 417 -22.16 26.43 6.52
CA GLN A 417 -21.99 25.00 6.22
C GLN A 417 -23.36 24.33 6.02
N THR A 418 -24.29 24.58 6.90
CA THR A 418 -25.66 24.07 6.81
C THR A 418 -26.35 24.54 5.52
N GLN A 419 -26.22 25.84 5.19
CA GLN A 419 -26.81 26.42 3.97
C GLN A 419 -26.19 25.82 2.69
N ARG A 420 -24.89 25.52 2.67
CA ARG A 420 -24.25 24.85 1.52
C ARG A 420 -24.83 23.45 1.28
N LEU A 421 -25.01 22.66 2.34
CA LEU A 421 -25.62 21.34 2.27
C LEU A 421 -27.08 21.40 1.78
N GLU A 422 -27.87 22.31 2.34
CA GLU A 422 -29.26 22.52 1.94
C GLU A 422 -29.38 23.00 0.49
N THR A 423 -28.50 23.88 0.06
CA THR A 423 -28.44 24.35 -1.34
C THR A 423 -28.12 23.22 -2.31
N ALA A 424 -27.15 22.35 -1.98
CA ALA A 424 -26.82 21.20 -2.79
C ALA A 424 -27.98 20.21 -2.88
N PHE A 425 -28.70 19.96 -1.78
CA PHE A 425 -29.93 19.16 -1.78
C PHE A 425 -30.99 19.75 -2.70
N LYS A 426 -31.27 21.07 -2.61
CA LYS A 426 -32.23 21.76 -3.49
C LYS A 426 -31.90 21.59 -4.96
N LYS A 427 -30.62 21.66 -5.35
CA LYS A 427 -30.20 21.45 -6.72
C LYS A 427 -30.50 20.04 -7.23
N ILE A 428 -30.39 19.01 -6.36
CA ILE A 428 -30.81 17.65 -6.74
C ILE A 428 -32.32 17.63 -7.01
N MET A 429 -33.11 18.20 -6.12
CA MET A 429 -34.57 18.24 -6.26
C MET A 429 -35.04 19.02 -7.47
N ASP A 430 -34.31 20.10 -7.83
CA ASP A 430 -34.61 20.93 -9.01
C ASP A 430 -34.04 20.33 -10.31
N GLY A 431 -33.35 19.21 -10.26
CA GLY A 431 -32.70 18.57 -11.42
C GLY A 431 -31.53 19.38 -12.02
N THR A 432 -30.92 20.28 -11.23
CA THR A 432 -29.83 21.17 -11.65
C THR A 432 -28.48 20.76 -11.05
N SER A 433 -28.45 19.72 -10.21
CA SER A 433 -27.22 19.15 -9.66
C SER A 433 -26.30 18.67 -10.77
N LYS A 434 -24.99 18.82 -10.56
CA LYS A 434 -23.94 18.35 -11.48
C LYS A 434 -23.00 17.44 -10.71
N ASP A 435 -22.74 16.27 -11.28
CA ASP A 435 -21.78 15.35 -10.72
C ASP A 435 -20.38 15.91 -10.76
N GLN A 436 -19.66 15.75 -9.68
CA GLN A 436 -18.24 16.03 -9.56
C GLN A 436 -17.46 14.74 -9.82
N GLN A 437 -16.77 14.70 -10.96
CA GLN A 437 -15.95 13.55 -11.33
C GLN A 437 -14.59 13.63 -10.65
N THR A 438 -14.18 12.54 -10.02
CA THR A 438 -12.80 12.26 -9.63
C THR A 438 -12.29 11.05 -10.42
N LEU A 439 -11.06 10.60 -10.20
CA LEU A 439 -10.50 9.51 -11.02
C LEU A 439 -11.29 8.20 -10.89
N TYR A 440 -11.79 7.89 -9.70
CA TYR A 440 -12.44 6.61 -9.40
C TYR A 440 -13.91 6.72 -8.95
N GLN A 441 -14.44 7.94 -8.86
CA GLN A 441 -15.74 8.18 -8.25
C GLN A 441 -16.44 9.37 -8.91
N SER A 442 -17.75 9.29 -8.95
CA SER A 442 -18.64 10.39 -9.35
C SER A 442 -19.57 10.71 -8.19
N ASP A 443 -19.44 11.91 -7.64
CA ASP A 443 -20.25 12.40 -6.53
C ASP A 443 -21.27 13.40 -7.02
N ASP A 444 -22.51 13.33 -6.56
CA ASP A 444 -23.44 14.43 -6.68
C ASP A 444 -22.99 15.64 -5.84
N GLU A 445 -23.55 16.82 -6.11
CA GLU A 445 -23.16 18.05 -5.41
C GLU A 445 -23.38 17.96 -3.89
N LEU A 446 -24.35 17.15 -3.40
CA LEU A 446 -24.60 16.99 -1.97
C LEU A 446 -23.51 16.12 -1.31
N ALA A 447 -23.17 14.99 -1.89
CA ALA A 447 -22.08 14.15 -1.39
C ALA A 447 -20.74 14.93 -1.38
N ALA A 448 -20.46 15.68 -2.43
CA ALA A 448 -19.30 16.56 -2.51
C ALA A 448 -19.32 17.69 -1.45
N ALA A 449 -20.48 18.28 -1.16
CA ALA A 449 -20.63 19.27 -0.10
C ALA A 449 -20.42 18.66 1.28
N VAL A 450 -20.92 17.46 1.55
CA VAL A 450 -20.69 16.71 2.82
C VAL A 450 -19.21 16.46 3.02
N ARG A 451 -18.51 15.96 2.00
CA ARG A 451 -17.06 15.77 2.02
C ARG A 451 -16.31 17.03 2.42
N ASN A 452 -16.66 18.17 1.79
CA ASN A 452 -16.00 19.44 2.07
C ASN A 452 -16.26 19.91 3.50
N VAL A 453 -17.53 19.81 3.98
CA VAL A 453 -17.88 20.16 5.37
C VAL A 453 -17.16 19.26 6.36
N MET A 454 -17.03 17.97 6.07
CA MET A 454 -16.31 17.02 6.92
C MET A 454 -14.81 17.37 7.02
N SER A 455 -14.16 17.72 5.90
CA SER A 455 -12.78 18.18 5.87
C SER A 455 -12.59 19.49 6.65
N GLU A 456 -13.58 20.41 6.58
CA GLU A 456 -13.58 21.63 7.39
C GLU A 456 -13.70 21.36 8.88
N CYS A 457 -14.60 20.45 9.28
CA CYS A 457 -14.73 20.05 10.68
C CYS A 457 -13.45 19.41 11.23
N ALA A 458 -12.76 18.63 10.39
CA ALA A 458 -11.49 18.00 10.74
C ALA A 458 -10.28 18.95 10.65
N GLN A 459 -10.45 20.16 10.10
CA GLN A 459 -9.37 21.09 9.79
C GLN A 459 -8.32 20.51 8.84
N VAL A 460 -8.76 19.68 7.86
CA VAL A 460 -7.91 19.11 6.83
C VAL A 460 -8.10 19.87 5.52
N GLY A 461 -7.00 20.24 4.88
CA GLY A 461 -6.96 20.87 3.57
C GLY A 461 -6.53 19.89 2.47
N TRP A 462 -7.09 20.03 1.29
CA TRP A 462 -6.73 19.32 0.08
C TRP A 462 -6.35 20.32 -1.01
N HIS A 463 -5.30 20.01 -1.77
CA HIS A 463 -4.85 20.91 -2.82
C HIS A 463 -5.34 20.46 -4.21
N VAL A 464 -5.36 19.15 -4.44
CA VAL A 464 -5.77 18.55 -5.72
C VAL A 464 -6.65 17.32 -5.48
N THR A 465 -7.29 16.85 -6.56
CA THR A 465 -7.98 15.54 -6.61
C THR A 465 -7.16 14.52 -7.42
N SER A 466 -5.87 14.74 -7.53
CA SER A 466 -4.91 13.92 -8.29
C SER A 466 -3.63 13.73 -7.46
N HIS A 467 -2.61 13.13 -8.07
CA HIS A 467 -1.33 12.94 -7.40
C HIS A 467 -0.55 14.25 -7.25
N SER A 468 0.35 14.29 -6.30
CA SER A 468 1.35 15.34 -6.17
C SER A 468 2.79 14.78 -6.18
N ASN A 469 3.77 15.66 -6.34
CA ASN A 469 5.20 15.30 -6.25
C ASN A 469 5.70 15.39 -4.80
N GLY A 470 4.86 15.08 -3.82
CA GLY A 470 5.27 14.94 -2.42
C GLY A 470 6.19 13.75 -2.23
N TYR A 471 7.15 13.84 -1.29
CA TYR A 471 7.88 12.66 -0.87
C TYR A 471 6.93 11.64 -0.27
N VAL A 472 7.21 10.36 -0.54
CA VAL A 472 6.58 9.26 0.19
C VAL A 472 7.58 8.66 1.18
N PRO A 473 7.11 8.09 2.30
CA PRO A 473 7.99 7.43 3.25
C PRO A 473 8.34 6.01 2.79
N CYS A 474 9.48 5.51 3.25
CA CYS A 474 9.80 4.09 3.24
C CYS A 474 10.25 3.70 4.64
N PHE A 475 9.60 2.70 5.24
CA PHE A 475 9.94 2.14 6.54
C PHE A 475 10.37 0.70 6.38
N ALA A 476 11.38 0.27 7.15
CA ALA A 476 11.94 -1.08 7.02
C ALA A 476 12.37 -1.67 8.35
N ILE A 477 12.22 -2.99 8.47
CA ILE A 477 12.71 -3.78 9.58
C ILE A 477 13.17 -5.16 9.09
N GLY A 478 14.21 -5.71 9.72
CA GLY A 478 14.69 -7.07 9.50
C GLY A 478 15.95 -7.14 8.65
N ALA A 479 16.19 -8.29 8.04
CA ALA A 479 17.44 -8.60 7.34
C ALA A 479 17.68 -7.69 6.13
N GLY A 480 18.74 -6.86 6.16
CA GLY A 480 19.10 -5.92 5.11
C GLY A 480 18.34 -4.58 5.14
N ALA A 481 17.47 -4.36 6.13
CA ALA A 481 16.69 -3.13 6.28
C ALA A 481 17.55 -1.88 6.52
N GLU A 482 18.76 -2.02 7.06
CA GLU A 482 19.70 -0.92 7.33
C GLU A 482 20.14 -0.15 6.07
N GLN A 483 19.89 -0.71 4.89
CA GLN A 483 20.16 -0.04 3.61
C GLN A 483 19.09 1.00 3.25
N ILE A 484 17.92 0.99 3.95
CA ILE A 484 16.85 1.97 3.78
C ILE A 484 17.11 3.15 4.71
N HIS A 485 17.67 4.23 4.18
CA HIS A 485 17.98 5.44 4.96
C HIS A 485 18.10 6.68 4.09
N GLY A 486 17.92 7.85 4.69
CA GLY A 486 18.14 9.16 4.06
C GLY A 486 17.10 9.47 2.97
N ARG A 487 17.55 9.73 1.75
CA ARG A 487 16.72 9.97 0.57
C ARG A 487 17.14 9.03 -0.55
N ILE A 488 16.20 8.25 -1.04
CA ILE A 488 16.41 7.28 -2.11
C ILE A 488 15.41 7.50 -3.25
N ASP A 489 15.73 6.99 -4.42
CA ASP A 489 14.76 6.91 -5.52
C ASP A 489 13.97 5.60 -5.42
N ASN A 490 12.69 5.59 -5.83
CA ASN A 490 11.87 4.38 -5.74
C ASN A 490 12.43 3.20 -6.54
N THR A 491 13.27 3.45 -7.55
CA THR A 491 13.96 2.40 -8.32
C THR A 491 15.06 1.67 -7.52
N GLU A 492 15.50 2.22 -6.39
CA GLU A 492 16.54 1.61 -5.56
C GLU A 492 15.97 0.56 -4.61
N ILE A 493 14.71 0.70 -4.20
CA ILE A 493 14.08 -0.19 -3.22
C ILE A 493 14.09 -1.67 -3.67
N PRO A 494 13.61 -2.04 -4.89
CA PRO A 494 13.65 -3.44 -5.32
C PRO A 494 15.09 -3.99 -5.47
N LYS A 495 16.07 -3.14 -5.76
CA LYS A 495 17.49 -3.54 -5.83
C LYS A 495 18.04 -3.85 -4.44
N ILE A 496 17.72 -3.01 -3.44
CA ILE A 496 18.07 -3.23 -2.04
C ILE A 496 17.46 -4.55 -1.55
N VAL A 497 16.16 -4.77 -1.81
CA VAL A 497 15.45 -5.98 -1.41
C VAL A 497 16.04 -7.22 -2.10
N ALA A 498 16.28 -7.17 -3.42
CA ALA A 498 16.89 -8.28 -4.15
C ALA A 498 18.27 -8.63 -3.62
N LYS A 499 19.09 -7.62 -3.26
CA LYS A 499 20.41 -7.81 -2.64
C LYS A 499 20.29 -8.45 -1.27
N ALA A 500 19.38 -7.97 -0.40
CA ALA A 500 19.14 -8.53 0.93
C ALA A 500 18.67 -9.99 0.85
N ALA A 501 17.80 -10.32 -0.10
CA ALA A 501 17.31 -11.67 -0.35
C ALA A 501 18.27 -12.55 -1.17
N GLY A 502 19.35 -11.98 -1.73
CA GLY A 502 20.30 -12.68 -2.59
C GLY A 502 19.65 -13.22 -3.87
N TRP A 503 18.63 -12.54 -4.38
CA TRP A 503 18.03 -12.84 -5.67
C TRP A 503 18.86 -12.24 -6.81
N LYS A 504 18.93 -12.96 -7.92
CA LYS A 504 19.58 -12.43 -9.12
C LYS A 504 18.70 -11.37 -9.74
N SER A 505 19.18 -10.14 -9.73
CA SER A 505 18.56 -9.02 -10.43
C SER A 505 19.38 -8.65 -11.68
N PRO A 506 18.82 -7.91 -12.64
CA PRO A 506 19.55 -7.43 -13.81
C PRO A 506 20.54 -6.28 -13.51
N PHE A 507 20.71 -5.89 -12.24
CA PHE A 507 21.55 -4.76 -11.77
C PHE A 507 22.75 -5.23 -10.97
#